data_3467693efb2c6c097446b6981352fae1
#
_entry.id   3467693efb2c6c097446b6981352fae1
#
_cell.length_a   1.000
_cell.length_b   1.000
_cell.length_c   1.000
_cell.angle_alpha   90.00
_cell.angle_beta   90.00
_cell.angle_gamma   90.00
#
_symmetry.space_group_name_H-M   'P 1'
#
loop_
_entity.id
_entity.type
_entity.pdbx_description
1 polymer ?
#
loop_
_entity_poly.entity_id
_entity_poly.type
_entity_poly.pdbx_seq_one_letter_code
_entity_poly.pdbx_strand_id
1 'polypeptide(L)'
;KHSKHEVKILSMKGQFWKWRMHGGAVTLAKEFKNMNYKPDLILSTDMLDLSTFLALTKTKAFSAIYFHENQLSYPWSPNDRDVRKQRDHHYSFINYISALSANHVLFNSRFHMEIFLKELHSFLNHFPDYNEMDTIKIIEKKSEVLSLAIELKKFDSYERRKHNKPLILWNHRWEYDKNPELFFKSLKHV
;
A
#
# COMPACT_ATOMS: atom_id res chain seq x y z
N LYS A 1 -16.61 9.48 8.15
CA LYS A 1 -17.93 9.69 8.82
C LYS A 1 -17.81 9.85 10.34
N HIS A 2 -16.76 9.36 10.97
CA HIS A 2 -16.57 9.34 12.42
C HIS A 2 -15.49 10.33 12.91
N SER A 3 -14.86 11.06 12.02
CA SER A 3 -13.86 12.06 12.35
C SER A 3 -14.51 13.43 12.61
N LYS A 4 -13.96 14.18 13.58
CA LYS A 4 -14.27 15.60 13.82
C LYS A 4 -13.42 16.53 12.93
N HIS A 5 -12.48 15.97 12.18
CA HIS A 5 -11.60 16.74 11.29
C HIS A 5 -12.28 17.02 9.96
N GLU A 6 -11.98 18.17 9.37
CA GLU A 6 -12.31 18.45 7.98
C GLU A 6 -11.40 17.60 7.08
N VAL A 7 -11.99 16.79 6.23
CA VAL A 7 -11.26 15.87 5.34
C VAL A 7 -11.55 16.22 3.89
N LYS A 8 -10.51 16.53 3.13
CA LYS A 8 -10.57 16.66 1.67
C LYS A 8 -9.89 15.45 1.04
N ILE A 9 -10.54 14.81 0.08
CA ILE A 9 -10.04 13.62 -0.58
C ILE A 9 -9.63 13.98 -2.00
N LEU A 10 -8.36 13.73 -2.33
CA LEU A 10 -7.85 13.73 -3.69
C LEU A 10 -7.76 12.29 -4.17
N SER A 11 -8.34 11.99 -5.31
CA SER A 11 -8.35 10.62 -5.83
C SER A 11 -8.33 10.60 -7.35
N MET A 12 -7.85 9.49 -7.90
CA MET A 12 -7.87 9.20 -9.33
C MET A 12 -8.66 7.91 -9.57
N LYS A 13 -9.23 7.77 -10.78
CA LYS A 13 -9.91 6.51 -11.17
C LYS A 13 -8.94 5.34 -11.06
N GLY A 14 -9.41 4.20 -10.52
CA GLY A 14 -8.63 2.98 -10.31
C GLY A 14 -8.32 2.21 -11.60
N GLN A 15 -7.58 2.84 -12.51
CA GLN A 15 -7.16 2.27 -13.80
C GLN A 15 -5.68 2.52 -14.02
N PHE A 16 -5.02 1.64 -14.77
CA PHE A 16 -3.60 1.82 -15.16
C PHE A 16 -2.68 2.09 -13.96
N TRP A 17 -2.73 1.28 -12.93
CA TRP A 17 -2.05 1.51 -11.65
C TRP A 17 -0.56 1.79 -11.81
N LYS A 18 0.14 1.09 -12.71
CA LYS A 18 1.57 1.33 -13.00
C LYS A 18 1.83 2.76 -13.44
N TRP A 19 0.99 3.28 -14.34
CA TRP A 19 1.08 4.67 -14.74
C TRP A 19 0.70 5.64 -13.63
N ARG A 20 -0.29 5.26 -12.77
CA ARG A 20 -0.68 6.09 -11.63
C ARG A 20 0.44 6.23 -10.60
N MET A 21 1.17 5.16 -10.33
CA MET A 21 2.34 5.25 -9.45
C MET A 21 3.42 6.19 -9.98
N HIS A 22 3.62 6.26 -11.30
CA HIS A 22 4.57 7.19 -11.89
C HIS A 22 4.03 8.62 -11.98
N GLY A 23 2.89 8.80 -12.62
CA GLY A 23 2.37 10.10 -13.01
C GLY A 23 1.32 10.71 -12.08
N GLY A 24 0.76 9.91 -11.18
CA GLY A 24 -0.33 10.33 -10.30
C GLY A 24 0.02 11.50 -9.41
N ALA A 25 1.24 11.54 -8.90
CA ALA A 25 1.73 12.63 -8.06
C ALA A 25 1.67 14.00 -8.76
N VAL A 26 1.97 14.03 -10.07
CA VAL A 26 1.92 15.27 -10.87
C VAL A 26 0.48 15.77 -10.98
N THR A 27 -0.46 14.88 -11.30
CA THR A 27 -1.89 15.22 -11.43
C THR A 27 -2.46 15.70 -10.10
N LEU A 28 -2.23 14.92 -9.02
CA LEU A 28 -2.76 15.25 -7.70
C LEU A 28 -2.12 16.51 -7.10
N ALA A 29 -0.84 16.78 -7.39
CA ALA A 29 -0.20 18.02 -6.98
C ALA A 29 -0.80 19.26 -7.69
N LYS A 30 -1.19 19.13 -8.96
CA LYS A 30 -1.91 20.17 -9.69
C LYS A 30 -3.29 20.42 -9.08
N GLU A 31 -4.05 19.37 -8.81
CA GLU A 31 -5.37 19.46 -8.16
C GLU A 31 -5.26 20.07 -6.77
N PHE A 32 -4.29 19.61 -5.96
CA PHE A 32 -4.02 20.16 -4.63
C PHE A 32 -3.79 21.67 -4.65
N LYS A 33 -2.97 22.16 -5.56
CA LYS A 33 -2.71 23.60 -5.71
C LYS A 33 -3.96 24.40 -6.08
N ASN A 34 -4.81 23.82 -6.94
CA ASN A 34 -6.04 24.46 -7.40
C ASN A 34 -7.10 24.53 -6.29
N MET A 35 -7.05 23.65 -5.28
CA MET A 35 -8.00 23.67 -4.16
C MET A 35 -7.82 24.87 -3.22
N ASN A 36 -6.68 25.55 -3.29
CA ASN A 36 -6.32 26.64 -2.35
C ASN A 36 -6.55 26.28 -0.86
N TYR A 37 -6.22 25.02 -0.52
CA TYR A 37 -6.43 24.42 0.79
C TYR A 37 -5.07 24.19 1.48
N LYS A 38 -5.00 24.51 2.77
CA LYS A 38 -3.78 24.34 3.58
C LYS A 38 -4.08 23.29 4.67
N PRO A 39 -3.82 22.02 4.43
CA PRO A 39 -4.01 21.01 5.45
C PRO A 39 -2.92 21.04 6.52
N ASP A 40 -3.27 20.62 7.74
CA ASP A 40 -2.30 20.34 8.79
C ASP A 40 -1.61 19.00 8.57
N LEU A 41 -2.36 18.03 8.00
CA LEU A 41 -1.91 16.66 7.75
C LEU A 41 -2.26 16.23 6.32
N ILE A 42 -1.30 15.58 5.66
CA ILE A 42 -1.50 14.83 4.42
C ILE A 42 -1.33 13.35 4.74
N LEU A 43 -2.37 12.55 4.46
CA LEU A 43 -2.30 11.11 4.51
C LEU A 43 -2.36 10.56 3.09
N SER A 44 -1.29 9.91 2.64
CA SER A 44 -1.21 9.27 1.33
C SER A 44 -1.30 7.75 1.44
N THR A 45 -1.62 7.11 0.33
CA THR A 45 -1.49 5.66 0.18
C THR A 45 -0.18 5.29 -0.48
N ASP A 46 0.21 4.02 -0.40
CA ASP A 46 1.39 3.43 -1.02
C ASP A 46 1.44 3.55 -2.56
N MET A 47 0.28 3.81 -3.19
CA MET A 47 0.17 4.00 -4.64
C MET A 47 0.59 5.39 -5.13
N LEU A 48 0.87 6.33 -4.21
CA LEU A 48 1.34 7.67 -4.54
C LEU A 48 2.87 7.73 -4.42
N ASP A 49 3.55 8.31 -5.42
CA ASP A 49 4.89 8.85 -5.23
C ASP A 49 4.79 10.11 -4.36
N LEU A 50 4.85 9.89 -3.04
CA LEU A 50 4.71 10.96 -2.07
C LEU A 50 5.88 11.95 -2.16
N SER A 51 7.08 11.48 -2.47
CA SER A 51 8.26 12.34 -2.59
C SER A 51 8.09 13.37 -3.69
N THR A 52 7.63 12.94 -4.87
CA THR A 52 7.32 13.82 -5.99
C THR A 52 6.15 14.76 -5.66
N PHE A 53 5.11 14.26 -5.01
CA PHE A 53 3.98 15.10 -4.58
C PHE A 53 4.42 16.22 -3.65
N LEU A 54 5.20 15.90 -2.62
CA LEU A 54 5.73 16.90 -1.67
C LEU A 54 6.63 17.93 -2.35
N ALA A 55 7.53 17.48 -3.23
CA ALA A 55 8.40 18.35 -4.01
C ALA A 55 7.62 19.33 -4.91
N LEU A 56 6.59 18.83 -5.59
CA LEU A 56 5.77 19.65 -6.49
C LEU A 56 4.86 20.62 -5.74
N THR A 57 4.27 20.22 -4.63
CA THR A 57 3.34 21.06 -3.87
C THR A 57 4.06 22.04 -2.97
N LYS A 58 5.28 21.73 -2.53
CA LYS A 58 6.07 22.49 -1.55
C LYS A 58 5.30 22.75 -0.25
N THR A 59 4.37 21.85 0.07
CA THR A 59 3.61 21.92 1.30
C THR A 59 4.49 21.68 2.53
N LYS A 60 4.17 22.34 3.65
CA LYS A 60 4.81 22.12 4.96
C LYS A 60 3.91 21.29 5.90
N ALA A 61 2.79 20.78 5.40
CA ALA A 61 1.91 19.93 6.19
C ALA A 61 2.65 18.67 6.66
N PHE A 62 2.31 18.20 7.85
CA PHE A 62 2.80 16.90 8.32
C PHE A 62 2.34 15.82 7.35
N SER A 63 3.25 14.93 6.94
CA SER A 63 2.94 13.90 5.94
C SER A 63 3.02 12.52 6.55
N ALA A 64 1.99 11.72 6.32
CA ALA A 64 1.96 10.30 6.65
C ALA A 64 1.65 9.48 5.40
N ILE A 65 2.23 8.28 5.34
CA ILE A 65 1.93 7.30 4.31
C ILE A 65 1.36 6.04 4.95
N TYR A 66 0.26 5.51 4.38
CA TYR A 66 -0.37 4.28 4.81
C TYR A 66 -0.18 3.19 3.77
N PHE A 67 0.52 2.14 4.13
CA PHE A 67 0.77 0.98 3.31
C PHE A 67 -0.34 -0.06 3.46
N HIS A 68 -1.15 -0.24 2.41
CA HIS A 68 -2.08 -1.36 2.26
C HIS A 68 -1.38 -2.59 1.70
N GLU A 69 -0.49 -2.35 0.75
CA GLU A 69 0.43 -3.28 0.11
C GLU A 69 1.75 -2.57 -0.15
N ASN A 70 2.76 -3.27 -0.65
CA ASN A 70 4.00 -2.65 -1.09
C ASN A 70 4.58 -3.42 -2.28
N GLN A 71 5.34 -2.76 -3.12
CA GLN A 71 5.89 -3.33 -4.33
C GLN A 71 7.24 -4.06 -4.11
N LEU A 72 7.76 -4.06 -2.88
CA LEU A 72 8.95 -4.82 -2.49
C LEU A 72 8.62 -6.31 -2.28
N SER A 73 7.50 -6.60 -1.61
CA SER A 73 7.13 -7.96 -1.21
C SER A 73 5.88 -8.49 -1.92
N TYR A 74 5.17 -7.67 -2.70
CA TYR A 74 3.99 -8.13 -3.41
C TYR A 74 4.38 -9.14 -4.50
N PRO A 75 3.74 -10.33 -4.54
CA PRO A 75 4.09 -11.35 -5.53
C PRO A 75 3.70 -10.89 -6.93
N TRP A 76 4.66 -10.88 -7.84
CA TRP A 76 4.41 -10.53 -9.23
C TRP A 76 3.66 -11.63 -9.96
N SER A 77 2.72 -11.24 -10.83
CA SER A 77 2.08 -12.20 -11.72
C SER A 77 3.10 -12.81 -12.68
N PRO A 78 3.15 -14.13 -12.85
CA PRO A 78 4.01 -14.77 -13.85
C PRO A 78 3.77 -14.27 -15.28
N ASN A 79 2.57 -13.71 -15.53
CA ASN A 79 2.18 -13.16 -16.81
C ASN A 79 2.46 -11.66 -16.96
N ASP A 80 3.02 -11.01 -15.93
CA ASP A 80 3.32 -9.59 -15.98
C ASP A 80 4.43 -9.32 -17.02
N ARG A 81 4.23 -8.28 -17.83
CA ARG A 81 5.20 -7.89 -18.87
C ARG A 81 6.53 -7.46 -18.29
N ASP A 82 6.52 -6.84 -17.11
CA ASP A 82 7.73 -6.33 -16.48
C ASP A 82 8.60 -7.48 -15.96
N VAL A 83 7.99 -8.53 -15.41
CA VAL A 83 8.69 -9.78 -15.05
C VAL A 83 9.34 -10.43 -16.28
N ARG A 84 8.57 -10.57 -17.38
CA ARG A 84 9.06 -11.18 -18.62
C ARG A 84 10.21 -10.39 -19.27
N LYS A 85 10.22 -9.07 -19.10
CA LYS A 85 11.24 -8.17 -19.66
C LYS A 85 12.37 -7.87 -18.70
N GLN A 86 12.42 -8.51 -17.53
CA GLN A 86 13.40 -8.26 -16.48
C GLN A 86 13.55 -6.76 -16.16
N ARG A 87 12.43 -6.03 -16.15
CA ARG A 87 12.42 -4.62 -15.80
C ARG A 87 12.72 -4.45 -14.33
N ASP A 88 13.34 -3.34 -14.02
CA ASP A 88 13.79 -2.97 -12.68
C ASP A 88 12.62 -2.80 -11.69
N HIS A 89 12.98 -2.78 -10.42
CA HIS A 89 12.08 -2.62 -9.30
C HIS A 89 11.69 -1.14 -9.06
N HIS A 90 11.38 -0.40 -10.12
CA HIS A 90 11.10 1.03 -10.01
C HIS A 90 9.95 1.35 -9.03
N TYR A 91 8.90 0.54 -9.01
CA TYR A 91 7.79 0.71 -8.07
C TYR A 91 8.21 0.47 -6.62
N SER A 92 9.15 -0.46 -6.39
CA SER A 92 9.77 -0.68 -5.09
C SER A 92 10.54 0.56 -4.64
N PHE A 93 11.24 1.21 -5.57
CA PHE A 93 11.95 2.46 -5.28
C PHE A 93 10.98 3.59 -4.91
N ILE A 94 9.85 3.72 -5.61
CA ILE A 94 8.80 4.70 -5.26
C ILE A 94 8.30 4.47 -3.83
N ASN A 95 8.03 3.21 -3.43
CA ASN A 95 7.62 2.90 -2.06
C ASN A 95 8.70 3.26 -1.03
N TYR A 96 9.95 2.91 -1.31
CA TYR A 96 11.09 3.24 -0.45
C TYR A 96 11.22 4.74 -0.24
N ILE A 97 11.32 5.52 -1.33
CA ILE A 97 11.55 6.95 -1.22
C ILE A 97 10.34 7.71 -0.65
N SER A 98 9.12 7.21 -0.89
CA SER A 98 7.92 7.73 -0.27
C SER A 98 7.90 7.49 1.24
N ALA A 99 8.28 6.29 1.69
CA ALA A 99 8.44 5.98 3.10
C ALA A 99 9.53 6.86 3.74
N LEU A 100 10.65 7.06 3.06
CA LEU A 100 11.74 7.90 3.55
C LEU A 100 11.34 9.37 3.66
N SER A 101 10.56 9.88 2.70
CA SER A 101 10.13 11.28 2.63
C SER A 101 9.00 11.63 3.62
N ALA A 102 8.16 10.67 4.01
CA ALA A 102 7.07 10.89 4.95
C ALA A 102 7.60 11.22 6.35
N ASN A 103 6.85 12.03 7.12
CA ASN A 103 7.13 12.22 8.54
C ASN A 103 6.75 10.98 9.36
N HIS A 104 5.72 10.23 8.92
CA HIS A 104 5.25 9.04 9.61
C HIS A 104 4.84 7.95 8.62
N VAL A 105 5.08 6.67 8.96
CA VAL A 105 4.82 5.52 8.10
C VAL A 105 3.90 4.56 8.83
N LEU A 106 2.78 4.22 8.21
CA LEU A 106 1.74 3.39 8.77
C LEU A 106 1.59 2.10 7.95
N PHE A 107 1.52 0.97 8.63
CA PHE A 107 1.30 -0.34 8.02
C PHE A 107 0.01 -0.97 8.54
N ASN A 108 -0.72 -1.65 7.67
CA ASN A 108 -1.97 -2.33 8.03
C ASN A 108 -1.79 -3.51 8.99
N SER A 109 -0.57 -4.04 9.13
CA SER A 109 -0.26 -5.16 10.01
C SER A 109 1.23 -5.19 10.38
N ARG A 110 1.54 -5.87 11.49
CA ARG A 110 2.93 -6.12 11.91
C ARG A 110 3.68 -6.94 10.86
N PHE A 111 3.07 -7.99 10.33
CA PHE A 111 3.66 -8.80 9.26
C PHE A 111 4.06 -7.93 8.06
N HIS A 112 3.19 -7.00 7.64
CA HIS A 112 3.47 -6.13 6.51
C HIS A 112 4.65 -5.18 6.78
N MET A 113 4.72 -4.61 7.97
CA MET A 113 5.84 -3.75 8.38
C MET A 113 7.17 -4.54 8.39
N GLU A 114 7.19 -5.71 9.02
CA GLU A 114 8.40 -6.54 9.14
C GLU A 114 8.89 -7.01 7.77
N ILE A 115 8.00 -7.48 6.88
CA ILE A 115 8.39 -7.92 5.54
C ILE A 115 8.89 -6.75 4.69
N PHE A 116 8.26 -5.56 4.79
CA PHE A 116 8.71 -4.37 4.08
C PHE A 116 10.15 -4.01 4.46
N LEU A 117 10.45 -3.92 5.76
CA LEU A 117 11.79 -3.57 6.25
C LEU A 117 12.84 -4.62 5.86
N LYS A 118 12.47 -5.91 5.91
CA LYS A 118 13.34 -7.01 5.49
C LYS A 118 13.66 -6.95 4.00
N GLU A 119 12.63 -6.82 3.16
CA GLU A 119 12.80 -6.77 1.70
C GLU A 119 13.50 -5.48 1.26
N LEU A 120 13.33 -4.38 1.99
CA LEU A 120 14.04 -3.14 1.75
C LEU A 120 15.56 -3.32 1.91
N HIS A 121 16.00 -4.10 2.91
CA HIS A 121 17.41 -4.45 3.06
C HIS A 121 17.95 -5.16 1.82
N SER A 122 17.23 -6.19 1.34
CA SER A 122 17.62 -6.93 0.13
C SER A 122 17.62 -6.04 -1.10
N PHE A 123 16.62 -5.17 -1.23
CA PHE A 123 16.48 -4.24 -2.34
C PHE A 123 17.63 -3.24 -2.42
N LEU A 124 17.94 -2.57 -1.32
CA LEU A 124 19.03 -1.58 -1.29
C LEU A 124 20.40 -2.21 -1.52
N ASN A 125 20.61 -3.44 -1.07
CA ASN A 125 21.88 -4.15 -1.28
C ASN A 125 22.15 -4.50 -2.76
N HIS A 126 21.17 -4.36 -3.66
CA HIS A 126 21.39 -4.53 -5.11
C HIS A 126 22.08 -3.33 -5.76
N PHE A 127 22.07 -2.16 -5.12
CA PHE A 127 22.76 -1.00 -5.67
C PHE A 127 24.28 -1.14 -5.52
N PRO A 128 25.06 -0.78 -6.54
CA PRO A 128 26.49 -1.07 -6.57
C PRO A 128 27.31 -0.24 -5.57
N ASP A 129 26.81 0.96 -5.23
CA ASP A 129 27.40 1.89 -4.27
C ASP A 129 26.32 2.79 -3.67
N TYR A 130 26.65 3.57 -2.65
CA TYR A 130 25.73 4.51 -1.98
C TYR A 130 24.35 3.90 -1.73
N ASN A 131 24.33 2.67 -1.24
CA ASN A 131 23.09 1.91 -1.04
C ASN A 131 22.28 2.34 0.18
N GLU A 132 22.73 3.34 0.94
CA GLU A 132 21.99 4.09 1.95
C GLU A 132 21.28 3.19 2.99
N MET A 133 21.94 2.11 3.41
CA MET A 133 21.38 1.08 4.31
C MET A 133 20.94 1.63 5.68
N ASP A 134 21.53 2.72 6.13
CA ASP A 134 21.18 3.40 7.38
C ASP A 134 19.78 4.04 7.34
N THR A 135 19.27 4.37 6.14
CA THR A 135 17.93 4.91 5.94
C THR A 135 16.83 3.95 6.36
N ILE A 136 17.09 2.63 6.38
CA ILE A 136 16.15 1.63 6.89
C ILE A 136 15.79 1.93 8.35
N LYS A 137 16.79 2.24 9.18
CA LYS A 137 16.56 2.61 10.59
C LYS A 137 15.79 3.91 10.73
N ILE A 138 15.96 4.85 9.80
CA ILE A 138 15.19 6.10 9.77
C ILE A 138 13.72 5.80 9.51
N ILE A 139 13.42 4.92 8.53
CA ILE A 139 12.04 4.50 8.22
C ILE A 139 11.46 3.71 9.41
N GLU A 140 12.19 2.75 9.96
CA GLU A 140 11.75 1.92 11.08
C GLU A 140 11.32 2.77 12.28
N LYS A 141 12.12 3.76 12.68
CA LYS A 141 11.85 4.65 13.83
C LYS A 141 10.55 5.45 13.73
N LYS A 142 10.07 5.73 12.52
CA LYS A 142 8.83 6.47 12.27
C LYS A 142 7.70 5.58 11.73
N SER A 143 7.89 4.26 11.82
CA SER A 143 6.91 3.26 11.38
C SER A 143 6.09 2.73 12.53
N GLU A 144 4.79 2.60 12.34
CA GLU A 144 3.92 1.92 13.28
C GLU A 144 2.83 1.10 12.58
N VAL A 145 2.21 0.20 13.32
CA VAL A 145 1.10 -0.61 12.83
C VAL A 145 -0.22 0.06 13.19
N LEU A 146 -0.97 0.43 12.16
CA LEU A 146 -2.33 0.92 12.27
C LEU A 146 -3.26 -0.05 11.52
N SER A 147 -3.86 -0.99 12.26
CA SER A 147 -4.77 -1.97 11.68
C SER A 147 -6.02 -1.29 11.09
N LEU A 148 -6.51 -1.84 9.98
CA LEU A 148 -7.73 -1.34 9.35
C LEU A 148 -8.93 -1.57 10.27
N ALA A 149 -9.63 -0.50 10.62
CA ALA A 149 -10.83 -0.59 11.44
C ALA A 149 -12.01 -1.12 10.63
N ILE A 150 -12.71 -2.10 11.16
CA ILE A 150 -13.93 -2.68 10.60
C ILE A 150 -15.08 -2.51 11.60
N GLU A 151 -16.21 -2.04 11.13
CA GLU A 151 -17.41 -1.88 11.96
C GLU A 151 -18.13 -3.24 12.15
N LEU A 152 -17.55 -4.07 13.01
CA LEU A 152 -18.03 -5.45 13.25
C LEU A 152 -19.47 -5.51 13.80
N LYS A 153 -19.93 -4.47 14.51
CA LYS A 153 -21.29 -4.38 15.03
C LYS A 153 -22.38 -4.51 13.97
N LYS A 154 -22.08 -4.18 12.72
CA LYS A 154 -23.02 -4.40 11.61
C LYS A 154 -23.36 -5.86 11.38
N PHE A 155 -22.52 -6.76 11.82
CA PHE A 155 -22.72 -8.21 11.64
C PHE A 155 -23.52 -8.84 12.77
N ASP A 156 -23.70 -8.14 13.90
CA ASP A 156 -24.43 -8.65 15.07
C ASP A 156 -25.95 -8.81 14.81
N SER A 157 -26.47 -8.08 13.82
CA SER A 157 -27.89 -8.14 13.41
C SER A 157 -28.21 -9.32 12.49
N TYR A 158 -27.22 -10.07 12.03
CA TYR A 158 -27.44 -11.23 11.17
C TYR A 158 -27.64 -12.49 11.99
N GLU A 159 -28.81 -13.14 11.81
CA GLU A 159 -29.09 -14.43 12.43
C GLU A 159 -28.14 -15.52 11.92
N ARG A 160 -27.58 -16.30 12.84
CA ARG A 160 -26.80 -17.49 12.47
C ARG A 160 -27.74 -18.56 11.93
N ARG A 161 -27.69 -18.81 10.64
CA ARG A 161 -28.33 -19.99 10.05
C ARG A 161 -27.56 -21.24 10.49
N LYS A 162 -28.25 -22.15 11.18
CA LYS A 162 -27.70 -23.47 11.50
C LYS A 162 -27.68 -24.31 10.23
N HIS A 163 -26.50 -24.73 9.82
CA HIS A 163 -26.32 -25.68 8.72
C HIS A 163 -26.00 -27.06 9.31
N ASN A 164 -26.60 -28.11 8.75
CA ASN A 164 -26.33 -29.49 9.18
C ASN A 164 -24.94 -29.99 8.72
N LYS A 165 -24.34 -29.28 7.76
CA LYS A 165 -22.99 -29.56 7.26
C LYS A 165 -22.14 -28.29 7.37
N PRO A 166 -20.81 -28.42 7.53
CA PRO A 166 -19.90 -27.27 7.47
C PRO A 166 -20.06 -26.52 6.16
N LEU A 167 -20.12 -25.19 6.25
CA LEU A 167 -20.09 -24.30 5.09
C LEU A 167 -18.67 -23.77 4.91
N ILE A 168 -18.06 -24.10 3.78
CA ILE A 168 -16.74 -23.59 3.40
C ILE A 168 -16.95 -22.48 2.38
N LEU A 169 -16.55 -21.27 2.74
CA LEU A 169 -16.71 -20.08 1.89
C LEU A 169 -15.38 -19.67 1.28
N TRP A 170 -15.34 -19.57 -0.05
CA TRP A 170 -14.29 -18.88 -0.79
C TRP A 170 -14.74 -17.45 -1.09
N ASN A 171 -14.19 -16.48 -0.37
CA ASN A 171 -14.54 -15.06 -0.52
C ASN A 171 -13.35 -14.24 -1.01
N HIS A 172 -12.80 -14.61 -2.17
CA HIS A 172 -11.68 -13.92 -2.82
C HIS A 172 -11.95 -13.74 -4.31
N ARG A 173 -11.25 -12.77 -4.93
CA ARG A 173 -11.15 -12.69 -6.38
C ARG A 173 -10.43 -13.94 -6.92
N TRP A 174 -10.76 -14.34 -8.13
CA TRP A 174 -10.06 -15.43 -8.82
C TRP A 174 -8.74 -14.92 -9.40
N GLU A 175 -7.74 -14.77 -8.53
CA GLU A 175 -6.43 -14.20 -8.85
C GLU A 175 -5.33 -15.19 -8.44
N TYR A 176 -4.19 -15.13 -9.15
CA TYR A 176 -3.07 -16.03 -8.94
C TYR A 176 -2.52 -16.01 -7.49
N ASP A 177 -2.50 -14.83 -6.85
CA ASP A 177 -2.01 -14.61 -5.48
C ASP A 177 -2.94 -15.21 -4.41
N LYS A 178 -4.19 -15.53 -4.77
CA LYS A 178 -5.16 -16.20 -3.89
C LYS A 178 -5.15 -17.73 -4.05
N ASN A 179 -4.46 -18.22 -5.09
CA ASN A 179 -4.29 -19.64 -5.38
C ASN A 179 -5.59 -20.46 -5.33
N PRO A 180 -6.65 -20.07 -6.07
CA PRO A 180 -7.95 -20.75 -6.05
C PRO A 180 -7.85 -22.23 -6.44
N GLU A 181 -6.97 -22.54 -7.39
CA GLU A 181 -6.81 -23.90 -7.88
C GLU A 181 -6.34 -24.85 -6.78
N LEU A 182 -5.35 -24.44 -5.99
CA LEU A 182 -4.88 -25.25 -4.85
C LEU A 182 -5.98 -25.42 -3.81
N PHE A 183 -6.73 -24.35 -3.49
CA PHE A 183 -7.84 -24.40 -2.55
C PHE A 183 -8.89 -25.42 -2.98
N PHE A 184 -9.41 -25.31 -4.20
CA PHE A 184 -10.43 -26.25 -4.70
C PHE A 184 -9.90 -27.67 -4.93
N LYS A 185 -8.60 -27.82 -5.26
CA LYS A 185 -7.96 -29.14 -5.32
C LYS A 185 -7.91 -29.79 -3.94
N SER A 186 -7.58 -29.05 -2.91
CA SER A 186 -7.54 -29.55 -1.52
C SER A 186 -8.91 -30.03 -1.05
N LEU A 187 -10.00 -29.34 -1.42
CA LEU A 187 -11.37 -29.76 -1.09
C LEU A 187 -11.82 -31.08 -1.73
N LYS A 188 -11.14 -31.53 -2.79
CA LYS A 188 -11.45 -32.84 -3.41
C LYS A 188 -10.87 -34.02 -2.64
N HIS A 189 -9.99 -33.76 -1.69
CA HIS A 189 -9.31 -34.76 -0.88
C HIS A 189 -9.87 -34.89 0.55
N VAL A 190 -10.88 -34.08 0.85
CA VAL A 190 -11.65 -34.09 2.11
C VAL A 190 -13.05 -34.63 1.87
#